data_3e9337ecd44478651642687aa7166e4e
#
_entry.id   3e9337ecd44478651642687aa7166e4e
#
_cell.length_a   1.000
_cell.length_b   1.000
_cell.length_c   1.000
_cell.angle_alpha   90.00
_cell.angle_beta   90.00
_cell.angle_gamma   90.00
#
_symmetry.space_group_name_H-M   'P 1'
#
loop_
_entity.id
_entity.type
_entity.pdbx_description
1 polymer ?
#
loop_
_entity_poly.entity_id
_entity_poly.type
_entity_poly.pdbx_seq_one_letter_code
_entity_poly.pdbx_strand_id
1 'polypeptide(L)'
;KKAEEAYNFVRSVAEAGDSILFVGTKKQAQESIEQEAKRCEMFYVNQRWLGGMLTNFKTIQTRIAKLRKIEKMEVDGDFAYLPKKEVIKLKAEQEKLEKNLSGIKDMKKLPGAMFVVDPRKEHIAVMEARALGIPVVAIVDTNCDPDEVDYAIPGNDDAIRAVKLIA
;
A
#
# COMPACT_ATOMS: atom_id res chain seq x y z
N LYS A 1 -12.08 21.94 7.00
CA LYS A 1 -12.25 21.33 8.32
C LYS A 1 -11.95 19.83 8.31
N LYS A 2 -12.58 19.07 7.41
CA LYS A 2 -12.37 17.62 7.32
C LYS A 2 -10.94 17.29 6.91
N ALA A 3 -10.35 18.08 6.04
CA ALA A 3 -8.96 17.88 5.62
C ALA A 3 -7.99 18.14 6.78
N GLU A 4 -8.27 19.10 7.62
CA GLU A 4 -7.43 19.39 8.79
C GLU A 4 -7.49 18.27 9.81
N GLU A 5 -8.68 17.71 10.05
CA GLU A 5 -8.87 16.59 10.97
C GLU A 5 -8.09 15.36 10.48
N ALA A 6 -8.18 15.08 9.18
CA ALA A 6 -7.44 13.98 8.57
C ALA A 6 -5.93 14.19 8.66
N TYR A 7 -5.50 15.40 8.39
CA TYR A 7 -4.09 15.78 8.48
C TYR A 7 -3.55 15.58 9.89
N ASN A 8 -4.26 16.09 10.89
CA ASN A 8 -3.85 15.96 12.29
C ASN A 8 -3.82 14.49 12.72
N PHE A 9 -4.78 13.70 12.27
CA PHE A 9 -4.83 12.29 12.59
C PHE A 9 -3.62 11.54 12.00
N VAL A 10 -3.31 11.76 10.73
CA VAL A 10 -2.17 11.11 10.07
C VAL A 10 -0.87 11.50 10.78
N ARG A 11 -0.74 12.77 11.12
CA ARG A 11 0.43 13.26 11.85
C ARG A 11 0.58 12.57 13.20
N SER A 12 -0.52 12.37 13.93
CA SER A 12 -0.48 11.71 15.23
C SER A 12 -0.05 10.23 15.10
N VAL A 13 -0.48 9.55 14.04
CA VAL A 13 -0.07 8.17 13.78
C VAL A 13 1.43 8.09 13.51
N ALA A 14 1.93 9.01 12.69
CA ALA A 14 3.37 9.06 12.37
C ALA A 14 4.21 9.40 13.61
N GLU A 15 3.74 10.32 14.45
CA GLU A 15 4.42 10.68 15.69
C GLU A 15 4.45 9.54 16.69
N ALA A 16 3.44 8.66 16.65
CA ALA A 16 3.38 7.48 17.51
C ALA A 16 4.33 6.37 17.04
N GLY A 17 5.02 6.55 15.92
CA GLY A 17 5.92 5.55 15.37
C GLY A 17 5.24 4.48 14.52
N ASP A 18 3.95 4.64 14.25
CA ASP A 18 3.22 3.72 13.39
C ASP A 18 3.39 4.09 11.93
N SER A 19 3.20 3.11 11.06
CA SER A 19 3.30 3.31 9.63
C SER A 19 1.94 3.63 9.01
N ILE A 20 1.98 4.22 7.83
CA ILE A 20 0.79 4.55 7.05
C ILE A 20 0.90 3.83 5.72
N LEU A 21 -0.17 3.14 5.33
CA LEU A 21 -0.25 2.45 4.06
C LEU A 21 -1.04 3.31 3.08
N PHE A 22 -0.38 3.73 2.00
CA PHE A 22 -1.04 4.49 0.93
C PHE A 22 -1.56 3.51 -0.11
N VAL A 23 -2.85 3.61 -0.45
CA VAL A 23 -3.48 2.73 -1.43
C VAL A 23 -4.09 3.57 -2.55
N GLY A 24 -3.67 3.32 -3.77
CA GLY A 24 -4.21 4.01 -4.93
C GLY A 24 -3.83 3.30 -6.21
N THR A 25 -4.73 2.48 -6.74
CA THR A 25 -4.50 1.72 -7.97
C THR A 25 -4.98 2.44 -9.22
N LYS A 26 -5.66 3.56 -9.06
CA LYS A 26 -6.14 4.37 -10.17
C LYS A 26 -4.95 4.92 -10.95
N LYS A 27 -5.00 4.83 -12.27
CA LYS A 27 -3.89 5.19 -13.14
C LYS A 27 -3.30 6.57 -12.86
N GLN A 28 -4.14 7.56 -12.58
CA GLN A 28 -3.71 8.92 -12.30
C GLN A 28 -3.01 9.07 -10.93
N ALA A 29 -3.27 8.15 -10.01
CA ALA A 29 -2.75 8.21 -8.64
C ALA A 29 -1.53 7.33 -8.42
N GLN A 30 -1.29 6.33 -9.27
CA GLN A 30 -0.25 5.33 -9.04
C GLN A 30 1.13 5.93 -8.80
N GLU A 31 1.57 6.81 -9.67
CA GLU A 31 2.90 7.42 -9.56
C GLU A 31 3.00 8.33 -8.35
N SER A 32 1.99 9.16 -8.13
CA SER A 32 1.97 10.08 -6.99
C SER A 32 1.98 9.35 -5.66
N ILE A 33 1.23 8.26 -5.55
CA ILE A 33 1.20 7.43 -4.35
C ILE A 33 2.58 6.85 -4.07
N GLU A 34 3.22 6.30 -5.09
CA GLU A 34 4.55 5.72 -4.93
C GLU A 34 5.59 6.77 -4.51
N GLN A 35 5.60 7.92 -5.18
CA GLN A 35 6.54 8.99 -4.87
C GLN A 35 6.36 9.52 -3.45
N GLU A 36 5.12 9.78 -3.06
CA GLU A 36 4.84 10.35 -1.74
C GLU A 36 5.11 9.34 -0.62
N ALA A 37 4.78 8.08 -0.82
CA ALA A 37 5.07 7.05 0.17
C ALA A 37 6.58 6.88 0.36
N LYS A 38 7.34 6.88 -0.71
CA LYS A 38 8.80 6.80 -0.64
C LYS A 38 9.41 8.02 0.04
N ARG A 39 8.89 9.21 -0.25
CA ARG A 39 9.36 10.44 0.37
C ARG A 39 9.15 10.43 1.89
N CYS A 40 8.03 9.87 2.33
CA CYS A 40 7.67 9.79 3.76
C CYS A 40 8.27 8.55 4.45
N GLU A 41 8.95 7.69 3.72
CA GLU A 41 9.43 6.39 4.21
C GLU A 41 8.28 5.50 4.71
N MET A 42 7.14 5.60 4.06
CA MET A 42 5.95 4.80 4.35
C MET A 42 5.72 3.74 3.26
N PHE A 43 4.65 2.99 3.40
CA PHE A 43 4.35 1.87 2.50
C PHE A 43 3.22 2.23 1.54
N TYR A 44 3.15 1.52 0.42
CA TYR A 44 2.13 1.81 -0.59
C TYR A 44 1.70 0.55 -1.35
N VAL A 45 0.48 0.61 -1.91
CA VAL A 45 -0.02 -0.35 -2.88
C VAL A 45 -0.62 0.47 -4.02
N ASN A 46 0.04 0.47 -5.16
CA ASN A 46 -0.37 1.28 -6.31
C ASN A 46 -0.64 0.47 -7.57
N GLN A 47 -0.57 -0.85 -7.50
CA GLN A 47 -0.87 -1.73 -8.63
C GLN A 47 -2.21 -2.41 -8.40
N ARG A 48 -2.23 -3.55 -7.80
CA ARG A 48 -3.46 -4.28 -7.52
C ARG A 48 -3.52 -4.63 -6.04
N TRP A 49 -4.68 -4.38 -5.44
CA TRP A 49 -4.92 -4.86 -4.08
C TRP A 49 -5.22 -6.35 -4.14
N LEU A 50 -4.36 -7.15 -3.55
CA LEU A 50 -4.57 -8.59 -3.45
C LEU A 50 -5.48 -8.86 -2.26
N GLY A 51 -6.53 -9.65 -2.46
CA GLY A 51 -7.44 -10.00 -1.37
C GLY A 51 -6.67 -10.61 -0.21
N GLY A 52 -6.90 -10.09 1.00
CA GLY A 52 -6.24 -10.57 2.20
C GLY A 52 -4.92 -9.89 2.54
N MET A 53 -4.55 -8.79 1.86
CA MET A 53 -3.30 -8.09 2.15
C MET A 53 -3.17 -7.65 3.61
N LEU A 54 -4.28 -7.35 4.25
CA LEU A 54 -4.31 -7.02 5.68
C LEU A 54 -4.89 -8.15 6.50
N THR A 55 -6.04 -8.68 6.12
CA THR A 55 -6.72 -9.74 6.87
C THR A 55 -5.97 -11.06 6.83
N ASN A 56 -5.16 -11.28 5.83
CA ASN A 56 -4.31 -12.47 5.72
C ASN A 56 -2.83 -12.07 5.59
N PHE A 57 -2.42 -11.17 6.45
CA PHE A 57 -1.10 -10.56 6.42
C PHE A 57 0.04 -11.59 6.53
N LYS A 58 -0.16 -12.65 7.30
CA LYS A 58 0.84 -13.71 7.42
C LYS A 58 1.16 -14.37 6.09
N THR A 59 0.14 -14.63 5.27
CA THR A 59 0.32 -15.20 3.93
C THR A 59 1.05 -14.21 3.03
N ILE A 60 0.72 -12.93 3.10
CA ILE A 60 1.40 -11.90 2.33
C ILE A 60 2.88 -11.80 2.73
N GLN A 61 3.19 -11.89 4.02
CA GLN A 61 4.58 -11.92 4.49
C GLN A 61 5.34 -13.12 3.95
N THR A 62 4.68 -14.27 3.84
CA THR A 62 5.26 -15.46 3.24
C THR A 62 5.64 -15.21 1.77
N ARG A 63 4.79 -14.53 1.03
CA ARG A 63 5.07 -14.16 -0.36
C ARG A 63 6.21 -13.16 -0.47
N ILE A 64 6.27 -12.21 0.44
CA ILE A 64 7.38 -11.24 0.51
C ILE A 64 8.70 -11.96 0.81
N ALA A 65 8.67 -12.92 1.73
CA ALA A 65 9.84 -13.74 2.04
C ALA A 65 10.30 -14.53 0.82
N LYS A 66 9.36 -15.04 0.02
CA LYS A 66 9.67 -15.73 -1.22
C LYS A 66 10.34 -14.81 -2.23
N LEU A 67 9.82 -13.58 -2.37
CA LEU A 67 10.42 -12.56 -3.22
C LEU A 67 11.86 -12.27 -2.82
N ARG A 68 12.12 -12.08 -1.53
CA ARG A 68 13.46 -11.83 -1.00
C ARG A 68 14.38 -13.02 -1.25
N LYS A 69 13.86 -14.23 -1.14
CA LYS A 69 14.62 -15.45 -1.40
C LYS A 69 15.05 -15.52 -2.87
N ILE A 70 14.15 -15.20 -3.80
CA ILE A 70 14.45 -15.19 -5.22
C ILE A 70 15.50 -14.13 -5.54
N GLU A 71 15.38 -12.94 -4.96
CA GLU A 71 16.36 -11.87 -5.11
C GLU A 71 17.73 -12.28 -4.62
N LYS A 72 17.79 -12.97 -3.47
CA LYS A 72 19.04 -13.49 -2.93
C LYS A 72 19.66 -14.54 -3.83
N MET A 73 18.87 -15.45 -4.38
CA MET A 73 19.34 -16.44 -5.33
C MET A 73 19.97 -15.80 -6.56
N GLU A 74 19.37 -14.72 -7.05
CA GLU A 74 19.90 -13.98 -8.19
C GLU A 74 21.24 -13.34 -7.87
N VAL A 75 21.35 -12.68 -6.71
CA VAL A 75 22.59 -12.03 -6.25
C VAL A 75 23.70 -13.06 -6.01
N ASP A 76 23.36 -14.20 -5.41
CA ASP A 76 24.32 -15.26 -5.09
C ASP A 76 24.74 -16.09 -6.30
N GLY A 77 24.12 -15.87 -7.47
CA GLY A 77 24.43 -16.60 -8.68
C GLY A 77 23.85 -18.01 -8.74
N ASP A 78 22.89 -18.32 -7.88
CA ASP A 78 22.27 -19.66 -7.82
C ASP A 78 21.52 -20.01 -9.10
N PHE A 79 21.12 -19.03 -9.89
CA PHE A 79 20.42 -19.28 -11.15
C PHE A 79 21.30 -20.02 -12.18
N ALA A 80 22.62 -19.91 -12.05
CA ALA A 80 23.54 -20.60 -12.93
C ALA A 80 23.48 -22.13 -12.78
N TYR A 81 23.00 -22.60 -11.64
CA TYR A 81 22.92 -24.04 -11.32
C TYR A 81 21.54 -24.63 -11.57
N LEU A 82 20.58 -23.84 -12.00
CA LEU A 82 19.20 -24.28 -12.20
C LEU A 82 18.90 -24.51 -13.69
N PRO A 83 17.96 -25.43 -14.01
CA PRO A 83 17.48 -25.58 -15.38
C PRO A 83 16.89 -24.27 -15.89
N LYS A 84 17.07 -24.05 -17.19
CA LYS A 84 16.62 -22.81 -17.84
C LYS A 84 15.13 -22.54 -17.65
N LYS A 85 14.32 -23.61 -17.67
CA LYS A 85 12.86 -23.50 -17.45
C LYS A 85 12.53 -22.98 -16.06
N GLU A 86 13.25 -23.44 -15.04
CA GLU A 86 13.03 -22.98 -13.65
C GLU A 86 13.45 -21.53 -13.45
N VAL A 87 14.54 -21.12 -14.07
CA VAL A 87 15.00 -19.72 -14.02
C VAL A 87 13.94 -18.79 -14.61
N ILE A 88 13.37 -19.16 -15.74
CA ILE A 88 12.31 -18.39 -16.40
C ILE A 88 11.09 -18.28 -15.48
N LYS A 89 10.70 -19.39 -14.86
CA LYS A 89 9.59 -19.43 -13.92
C LYS A 89 9.82 -18.54 -12.71
N LEU A 90 11.01 -18.62 -12.11
CA LEU A 90 11.37 -17.82 -10.93
C LEU A 90 11.40 -16.33 -11.26
N LYS A 91 11.96 -15.96 -12.42
CA LYS A 91 11.98 -14.57 -12.85
C LYS A 91 10.58 -14.01 -13.11
N ALA A 92 9.70 -14.81 -13.70
CA ALA A 92 8.31 -14.40 -13.92
C ALA A 92 7.58 -14.20 -12.60
N GLU A 93 7.79 -15.08 -11.64
CA GLU A 93 7.22 -14.99 -10.30
C GLU A 93 7.77 -13.79 -9.54
N GLN A 94 9.09 -13.55 -9.62
CA GLN A 94 9.74 -12.40 -9.03
C GLN A 94 9.13 -11.10 -9.56
N GLU A 95 8.97 -10.98 -10.86
CA GLU A 95 8.39 -9.80 -11.49
C GLU A 95 6.97 -9.54 -11.00
N LYS A 96 6.16 -10.57 -10.92
CA LYS A 96 4.78 -10.47 -10.45
C LYS A 96 4.70 -10.06 -8.98
N LEU A 97 5.52 -10.67 -8.13
CA LEU A 97 5.58 -10.34 -6.71
C LEU A 97 6.11 -8.92 -6.49
N GLU A 98 7.15 -8.55 -7.21
CA GLU A 98 7.72 -7.20 -7.14
C GLU A 98 6.69 -6.15 -7.51
N LYS A 99 5.96 -6.36 -8.59
CA LYS A 99 4.94 -5.43 -9.06
C LYS A 99 3.86 -5.19 -8.00
N ASN A 100 3.37 -6.24 -7.36
CA ASN A 100 2.24 -6.15 -6.44
C ASN A 100 2.64 -5.86 -4.99
N LEU A 101 3.83 -6.27 -4.58
CA LEU A 101 4.24 -6.26 -3.17
C LEU A 101 5.44 -5.37 -2.86
N SER A 102 6.04 -4.73 -3.86
CA SER A 102 7.24 -3.90 -3.63
C SER A 102 7.00 -2.79 -2.63
N GLY A 103 5.83 -2.18 -2.65
CA GLY A 103 5.49 -1.09 -1.76
C GLY A 103 5.33 -1.49 -0.29
N ILE A 104 5.11 -2.76 -0.01
CA ILE A 104 4.95 -3.26 1.37
C ILE A 104 6.04 -4.26 1.75
N LYS A 105 7.09 -4.34 0.96
CA LYS A 105 8.18 -5.30 1.14
C LYS A 105 8.83 -5.23 2.51
N ASP A 106 8.99 -4.03 3.04
CA ASP A 106 9.61 -3.80 4.34
C ASP A 106 8.60 -3.67 5.49
N MET A 107 7.32 -3.85 5.21
CA MET A 107 6.28 -3.74 6.21
C MET A 107 6.23 -5.03 7.05
N LYS A 108 6.67 -4.93 8.30
CA LYS A 108 6.78 -6.08 9.20
C LYS A 108 5.55 -6.29 10.08
N LYS A 109 4.74 -5.26 10.22
CA LYS A 109 3.51 -5.29 11.02
C LYS A 109 2.42 -4.51 10.32
N LEU A 110 1.18 -4.70 10.76
CA LEU A 110 0.05 -3.97 10.18
C LEU A 110 0.23 -2.46 10.36
N PRO A 111 -0.23 -1.66 9.38
CA PRO A 111 -0.09 -0.21 9.50
C PRO A 111 -1.01 0.36 10.58
N GLY A 112 -0.65 1.52 11.12
CA GLY A 112 -1.48 2.23 12.08
C GLY A 112 -2.63 2.98 11.44
N ALA A 113 -2.53 3.30 10.17
CA ALA A 113 -3.58 3.97 9.40
C ALA A 113 -3.43 3.63 7.92
N MET A 114 -4.53 3.76 7.18
CA MET A 114 -4.56 3.57 5.73
C MET A 114 -5.02 4.86 5.07
N PHE A 115 -4.30 5.29 4.03
CA PHE A 115 -4.67 6.43 3.21
C PHE A 115 -5.09 5.91 1.84
N VAL A 116 -6.35 6.14 1.46
CA VAL A 116 -6.93 5.57 0.25
C VAL A 116 -7.33 6.66 -0.72
N VAL A 117 -6.95 6.52 -1.97
CA VAL A 117 -7.44 7.37 -3.06
C VAL A 117 -8.56 6.62 -3.76
N ASP A 118 -9.76 7.22 -3.78
CA ASP A 118 -10.98 6.63 -4.33
C ASP A 118 -11.38 5.33 -3.59
N PRO A 119 -12.01 5.46 -2.40
CA PRO A 119 -12.38 4.28 -1.60
C PRO A 119 -13.42 3.38 -2.28
N ARG A 120 -14.18 3.90 -3.24
CA ARG A 120 -15.15 3.10 -3.99
C ARG A 120 -14.44 2.06 -4.85
N LYS A 121 -13.34 2.45 -5.50
CA LYS A 121 -12.52 1.52 -6.29
C LYS A 121 -11.75 0.57 -5.39
N GLU A 122 -11.32 1.06 -4.23
CA GLU A 122 -10.51 0.30 -3.27
C GLU A 122 -11.34 -0.24 -2.11
N HIS A 123 -12.62 -0.56 -2.34
CA HIS A 123 -13.51 -0.95 -1.26
C HIS A 123 -13.07 -2.23 -0.53
N ILE A 124 -12.40 -3.15 -1.21
CA ILE A 124 -11.89 -4.37 -0.57
C ILE A 124 -10.82 -4.00 0.46
N ALA A 125 -9.91 -3.09 0.12
CA ALA A 125 -8.88 -2.60 1.03
C ALA A 125 -9.50 -1.92 2.25
N VAL A 126 -10.51 -1.08 2.01
CA VAL A 126 -11.24 -0.38 3.08
C VAL A 126 -11.93 -1.38 4.01
N MET A 127 -12.60 -2.38 3.46
CA MET A 127 -13.26 -3.40 4.25
C MET A 127 -12.28 -4.19 5.11
N GLU A 128 -11.13 -4.55 4.56
CA GLU A 128 -10.10 -5.26 5.32
C GLU A 128 -9.57 -4.42 6.47
N ALA A 129 -9.28 -3.14 6.20
CA ALA A 129 -8.80 -2.23 7.23
C ALA A 129 -9.81 -2.07 8.35
N ARG A 130 -11.08 -1.91 8.03
CA ARG A 130 -12.14 -1.78 9.02
C ARG A 130 -12.32 -3.05 9.84
N ALA A 131 -12.22 -4.20 9.19
CA ALA A 131 -12.32 -5.49 9.88
C ALA A 131 -11.23 -5.66 10.94
N LEU A 132 -10.07 -5.04 10.74
CA LEU A 132 -8.93 -5.10 11.65
C LEU A 132 -8.84 -3.90 12.59
N GLY A 133 -9.80 -2.98 12.52
CA GLY A 133 -9.79 -1.79 13.35
C GLY A 133 -8.75 -0.77 12.94
N ILE A 134 -8.26 -0.81 11.70
CA ILE A 134 -7.31 0.16 11.18
C ILE A 134 -8.06 1.37 10.66
N PRO A 135 -7.79 2.58 11.17
CA PRO A 135 -8.46 3.79 10.68
C PRO A 135 -8.14 4.07 9.21
N VAL A 136 -9.15 4.53 8.49
CA VAL A 136 -9.03 4.83 7.05
C VAL A 136 -9.23 6.32 6.81
N VAL A 137 -8.24 6.93 6.17
CA VAL A 137 -8.32 8.30 5.66
C VAL A 137 -8.45 8.18 4.15
N ALA A 138 -9.47 8.77 3.58
CA ALA A 138 -9.73 8.62 2.16
C ALA A 138 -9.98 9.95 1.45
N ILE A 139 -9.49 10.04 0.23
CA ILE A 139 -9.86 11.10 -0.69
C ILE A 139 -11.12 10.63 -1.39
N VAL A 140 -12.24 11.31 -1.12
CA VAL A 140 -13.54 10.92 -1.62
C VAL A 140 -14.02 11.85 -2.72
N ASP A 141 -14.68 11.27 -3.69
CA ASP A 141 -15.46 11.99 -4.69
C ASP A 141 -16.88 12.18 -4.15
N THR A 142 -17.67 13.02 -4.82
CA THR A 142 -19.05 13.33 -4.42
C THR A 142 -19.97 12.11 -4.36
N ASN A 143 -19.60 11.03 -5.02
CA ASN A 143 -20.40 9.80 -5.07
C ASN A 143 -20.04 8.76 -4.02
N CYS A 144 -19.09 9.05 -3.15
CA CYS A 144 -18.67 8.11 -2.12
C CYS A 144 -19.44 8.32 -0.82
N ASP A 145 -19.73 7.21 -0.14
CA ASP A 145 -20.36 7.25 1.17
C ASP A 145 -19.32 7.62 2.23
N PRO A 146 -19.46 8.77 2.91
CA PRO A 146 -18.49 9.17 3.93
C PRO A 146 -18.49 8.26 5.16
N ASP A 147 -19.51 7.44 5.35
CA ASP A 147 -19.60 6.53 6.49
C ASP A 147 -18.67 5.32 6.33
N GLU A 148 -18.17 5.06 5.13
CA GLU A 148 -17.27 3.94 4.88
C GLU A 148 -15.84 4.20 5.35
N VAL A 149 -15.50 5.45 5.64
CA VAL A 149 -14.15 5.82 6.05
C VAL A 149 -14.19 6.65 7.32
N ASP A 150 -13.11 6.62 8.08
CA ASP A 150 -13.03 7.36 9.34
C ASP A 150 -12.79 8.85 9.11
N TYR A 151 -12.01 9.18 8.10
CA TYR A 151 -11.71 10.57 7.72
C TYR A 151 -11.85 10.69 6.22
N ALA A 152 -12.76 11.53 5.78
CA ALA A 152 -13.00 11.78 4.36
C ALA A 152 -12.45 13.15 3.97
N ILE A 153 -11.59 13.18 2.97
CA ILE A 153 -11.06 14.42 2.40
C ILE A 153 -11.76 14.64 1.06
N PRO A 154 -12.62 15.67 0.94
CA PRO A 154 -13.23 15.96 -0.35
C PRO A 154 -12.16 16.47 -1.31
N GLY A 155 -12.17 15.94 -2.52
CA GLY A 155 -11.20 16.45 -3.47
C GLY A 155 -11.03 15.62 -4.72
N ASN A 156 -10.35 16.27 -5.61
CA ASN A 156 -9.86 15.76 -6.87
C ASN A 156 -8.32 15.68 -6.78
N ASP A 157 -7.65 15.90 -7.89
CA ASP A 157 -6.18 15.80 -7.96
C ASP A 157 -5.43 16.69 -6.95
N ASP A 158 -6.06 17.75 -6.45
CA ASP A 158 -5.45 18.63 -5.45
C ASP A 158 -5.23 17.94 -4.10
N ALA A 159 -5.99 16.89 -3.83
CA ALA A 159 -5.86 16.14 -2.60
C ALA A 159 -4.55 15.34 -2.55
N ILE A 160 -3.97 15.03 -3.70
CA ILE A 160 -2.65 14.39 -3.78
C ILE A 160 -1.59 15.35 -3.22
N ARG A 161 -1.78 16.65 -3.39
CA ARG A 161 -0.90 17.66 -2.81
C ARG A 161 -1.00 17.70 -1.30
N ALA A 162 -2.17 17.36 -0.73
CA ALA A 162 -2.33 17.26 0.71
C ALA A 162 -1.44 16.19 1.31
N VAL A 163 -1.20 15.11 0.58
CA VAL A 163 -0.29 14.05 1.01
C VAL A 163 1.13 14.59 1.18
N LYS A 164 1.54 15.53 0.33
CA LYS A 164 2.86 16.16 0.41
C LYS A 164 3.06 16.95 1.70
N LEU A 165 1.99 17.52 2.23
CA LEU A 165 2.04 18.31 3.45
C LEU A 165 2.07 17.46 4.71
N ILE A 166 1.60 16.21 4.61
CA ILE A 166 1.49 15.30 5.77
C ILE A 166 2.86 14.78 6.20
N ALA A 167 3.79 14.80 5.30
CA ALA A 167 5.15 14.42 5.65
C ALA A 167 5.91 15.62 6.22
#